data_765067affa54eaa89c6a084c164d438b
#
_entry.id   765067affa54eaa89c6a084c164d438b
#
_cell.length_a   1.000
_cell.length_b   1.000
_cell.length_c   1.000
_cell.angle_alpha   90.00
_cell.angle_beta   90.00
_cell.angle_gamma   90.00
#
_symmetry.space_group_name_H-M   'P 1'
#
loop_
_entity.id
_entity.type
_entity.pdbx_description
1 polymer ?
#
loop_
_entity_poly.entity_id
_entity_poly.type
_entity_poly.pdbx_seq_one_letter_code
_entity_poly.pdbx_strand_id
1 'polypeptide(L)'
;YFYAKKLKYKPIIKNLTIAFLMGFTIFILAIFEFNFSIKTENQKVVLNTIILLSIFSYCINLIRELIKDIETINGDYALKMKTLPIILGIQRTKKIALVISIFPISLLLIILLNFSEIYKFTMLYLLIAVFLPLVFSILKLFSANKKNDFKKINTLLNATIFLAFNSLIIFSIFH
;
A
#
# COMPACT_ATOMS: atom_id res chain seq x y z
N TYR A 1 19.49 -5.73 12.60
CA TYR A 1 20.33 -5.01 13.57
C TYR A 1 20.46 -3.52 13.26
N PHE A 2 20.79 -3.14 12.03
CA PHE A 2 20.95 -1.75 11.59
C PHE A 2 19.64 -0.94 11.69
N TYR A 3 18.51 -1.50 11.28
CA TYR A 3 17.18 -0.91 11.40
C TYR A 3 16.84 -0.60 12.85
N ALA A 4 16.98 -1.57 13.75
CA ALA A 4 16.63 -1.41 15.16
C ALA A 4 17.46 -0.34 15.88
N LYS A 5 18.75 -0.18 15.50
CA LYS A 5 19.69 0.71 16.19
C LYS A 5 19.68 2.16 15.65
N LYS A 6 19.48 2.37 14.33
CA LYS A 6 19.61 3.70 13.71
C LYS A 6 18.36 4.19 13.00
N LEU A 7 17.67 3.34 12.22
CA LEU A 7 16.58 3.77 11.36
C LEU A 7 15.26 3.98 12.12
N LYS A 8 15.01 3.20 13.16
CA LYS A 8 13.81 3.26 13.98
C LYS A 8 13.56 4.65 14.60
N TYR A 9 14.63 5.40 14.86
CA TYR A 9 14.54 6.74 15.49
C TYR A 9 14.40 7.89 14.48
N LYS A 10 14.50 7.61 13.16
CA LYS A 10 14.28 8.59 12.10
C LYS A 10 12.88 8.38 11.52
N PRO A 11 11.89 9.25 11.79
CA PRO A 11 10.47 8.97 11.54
C PRO A 11 10.17 8.69 10.07
N ILE A 12 10.66 9.53 9.14
CA ILE A 12 10.43 9.37 7.71
C ILE A 12 11.10 8.10 7.19
N ILE A 13 12.37 7.89 7.57
CA ILE A 13 13.16 6.73 7.09
C ILE A 13 12.54 5.43 7.61
N LYS A 14 12.06 5.39 8.86
CA LYS A 14 11.35 4.23 9.42
C LYS A 14 10.18 3.81 8.52
N ASN A 15 9.29 4.74 8.20
CA ASN A 15 8.07 4.46 7.44
C ASN A 15 8.39 4.07 5.99
N LEU A 16 9.33 4.77 5.35
CA LEU A 16 9.82 4.42 4.00
C LEU A 16 10.45 3.03 3.96
N THR A 17 11.30 2.68 4.96
CA THR A 17 11.97 1.38 5.01
C THR A 17 10.98 0.24 5.19
N ILE A 18 9.99 0.38 6.10
CA ILE A 18 8.98 -0.66 6.31
C ILE A 18 8.15 -0.84 5.03
N ALA A 19 7.66 0.24 4.45
CA ALA A 19 6.88 0.20 3.21
C ALA A 19 7.68 -0.42 2.06
N PHE A 20 8.97 -0.05 1.93
CA PHE A 20 9.87 -0.60 0.91
C PHE A 20 10.05 -2.11 1.08
N LEU A 21 10.32 -2.59 2.29
CA LEU A 21 10.49 -4.02 2.55
C LEU A 21 9.22 -4.81 2.18
N MET A 22 8.03 -4.28 2.47
CA MET A 22 6.76 -4.92 2.12
C MET A 22 6.54 -4.98 0.60
N GLY A 23 6.80 -3.91 -0.13
CA GLY A 23 6.73 -3.91 -1.61
C GLY A 23 7.82 -4.79 -2.23
N PHE A 24 9.04 -4.72 -1.71
CA PHE A 24 10.18 -5.47 -2.21
C PHE A 24 10.03 -6.99 -2.03
N THR A 25 9.34 -7.44 -0.97
CA THR A 25 9.04 -8.88 -0.78
C THR A 25 8.28 -9.45 -1.97
N ILE A 26 7.33 -8.69 -2.52
CA ILE A 26 6.56 -9.11 -3.70
C ILE A 26 7.46 -9.16 -4.94
N PHE A 27 8.31 -8.15 -5.10
CA PHE A 27 9.24 -8.07 -6.23
C PHE A 27 10.26 -9.23 -6.22
N ILE A 28 10.75 -9.62 -5.05
CA ILE A 28 11.65 -10.78 -4.91
C ILE A 28 10.99 -12.06 -5.42
N LEU A 29 9.70 -12.28 -5.13
CA LEU A 29 8.98 -13.47 -5.64
C LEU A 29 9.01 -13.52 -7.18
N ALA A 30 8.85 -12.38 -7.85
CA ALA A 30 8.97 -12.32 -9.31
C ALA A 30 10.36 -12.72 -9.83
N ILE A 31 11.41 -12.26 -9.14
CA ILE A 31 12.79 -12.59 -9.53
C ILE A 31 13.04 -14.10 -9.44
N PHE A 32 12.57 -14.73 -8.36
CA PHE A 32 12.74 -16.18 -8.18
C PHE A 32 11.96 -16.99 -9.20
N GLU A 33 10.72 -16.60 -9.53
CA GLU A 33 9.87 -17.31 -10.48
C GLU A 33 10.46 -17.28 -11.90
N PHE A 34 10.98 -16.14 -12.34
CA PHE A 34 11.45 -15.97 -13.71
C PHE A 34 12.94 -16.29 -13.95
N ASN A 35 13.73 -16.58 -12.90
CA ASN A 35 15.18 -16.88 -13.01
C ASN A 35 15.91 -15.92 -13.96
N PHE A 36 15.55 -14.65 -14.01
CA PHE A 36 16.04 -13.61 -14.93
C PHE A 36 15.90 -13.93 -16.43
N SER A 37 15.16 -14.98 -16.81
CA SER A 37 14.96 -15.36 -18.20
C SER A 37 13.49 -15.27 -18.60
N ILE A 38 13.12 -14.15 -19.24
CA ILE A 38 11.78 -13.94 -19.79
C ILE A 38 11.83 -14.37 -21.26
N LYS A 39 11.14 -15.46 -21.60
CA LYS A 39 11.16 -16.05 -22.95
C LYS A 39 9.87 -15.83 -23.73
N THR A 40 8.75 -15.58 -23.05
CA THR A 40 7.43 -15.46 -23.68
C THR A 40 6.74 -14.14 -23.37
N GLU A 41 5.84 -13.68 -24.25
CA GLU A 41 5.04 -12.48 -24.01
C GLU A 41 4.17 -12.60 -22.76
N ASN A 42 3.60 -13.78 -22.50
CA ASN A 42 2.82 -14.02 -21.28
C ASN A 42 3.65 -13.81 -20.01
N GLN A 43 4.91 -14.22 -20.00
CA GLN A 43 5.82 -13.98 -18.88
C GLN A 43 6.08 -12.48 -18.64
N LYS A 44 6.17 -11.68 -19.72
CA LYS A 44 6.28 -10.22 -19.61
C LYS A 44 5.04 -9.60 -18.97
N VAL A 45 3.84 -10.02 -19.36
CA VAL A 45 2.59 -9.53 -18.78
C VAL A 45 2.53 -9.85 -17.27
N VAL A 46 2.84 -11.08 -16.88
CA VAL A 46 2.86 -11.49 -15.48
C VAL A 46 3.90 -10.68 -14.68
N LEU A 47 5.12 -10.51 -15.22
CA LEU A 47 6.15 -9.70 -14.56
C LEU A 47 5.70 -8.25 -14.35
N ASN A 48 5.15 -7.61 -15.39
CA ASN A 48 4.64 -6.25 -15.31
C ASN A 48 3.54 -6.12 -14.25
N THR A 49 2.64 -7.10 -14.17
CA THR A 49 1.58 -7.14 -13.16
C THR A 49 2.16 -7.24 -11.74
N ILE A 50 3.18 -8.07 -11.52
CA ILE A 50 3.83 -8.20 -10.21
C ILE A 50 4.58 -6.91 -9.84
N ILE A 51 5.24 -6.26 -10.80
CA ILE A 51 5.90 -4.95 -10.56
C ILE A 51 4.86 -3.90 -10.16
N LEU A 52 3.75 -3.81 -10.86
CA LEU A 52 2.66 -2.88 -10.51
C LEU A 52 2.09 -3.16 -9.12
N LEU A 53 1.88 -4.42 -8.76
CA LEU A 53 1.44 -4.82 -7.42
C LEU A 53 2.48 -4.48 -6.34
N SER A 54 3.77 -4.62 -6.65
CA SER A 54 4.86 -4.25 -5.72
C SER A 54 4.85 -2.75 -5.43
N ILE A 55 4.70 -1.93 -6.46
CA ILE A 55 4.61 -0.46 -6.35
C ILE A 55 3.33 -0.07 -5.58
N PHE A 56 2.20 -0.68 -5.92
CA PHE A 56 0.93 -0.46 -5.22
C PHE A 56 1.04 -0.82 -3.74
N SER A 57 1.58 -1.99 -3.42
CA SER A 57 1.80 -2.45 -2.04
C SER A 57 2.71 -1.50 -1.27
N TYR A 58 3.81 -1.03 -1.88
CA TYR A 58 4.69 -0.02 -1.29
C TYR A 58 3.91 1.23 -0.89
N CYS A 59 3.11 1.79 -1.80
CA CYS A 59 2.36 3.01 -1.55
C CYS A 59 1.32 2.84 -0.45
N ILE A 60 0.53 1.75 -0.49
CA ILE A 60 -0.48 1.49 0.53
C ILE A 60 0.15 1.24 1.91
N ASN A 61 1.26 0.49 1.98
CA ASN A 61 1.97 0.28 3.24
C ASN A 61 2.57 1.59 3.79
N LEU A 62 3.03 2.50 2.93
CA LEU A 62 3.50 3.82 3.38
C LEU A 62 2.37 4.63 4.02
N ILE A 63 1.20 4.69 3.39
CA ILE A 63 0.01 5.34 3.95
C ILE A 63 -0.36 4.68 5.28
N ARG A 64 -0.36 3.37 5.33
CA ARG A 64 -0.69 2.57 6.52
C ARG A 64 0.25 2.82 7.69
N GLU A 65 1.55 2.89 7.47
CA GLU A 65 2.53 3.21 8.52
C GLU A 65 2.33 4.62 9.07
N LEU A 66 1.98 5.61 8.22
CA LEU A 66 1.65 6.96 8.67
C LEU A 66 0.39 6.98 9.57
N ILE A 67 -0.65 6.24 9.17
CA ILE A 67 -1.90 6.13 9.94
C ILE A 67 -1.67 5.39 11.26
N LYS A 68 -0.84 4.36 11.26
CA LYS A 68 -0.45 3.61 12.45
C LYS A 68 0.34 4.47 13.44
N ASP A 69 1.25 5.30 12.96
CA ASP A 69 1.96 6.26 13.83
C ASP A 69 0.99 7.25 14.49
N ILE A 70 -0.10 7.64 13.83
CA ILE A 70 -1.16 8.46 14.44
C ILE A 70 -1.94 7.64 15.49
N GLU A 71 -2.28 6.39 15.18
CA GLU A 71 -2.99 5.50 16.10
C GLU A 71 -2.21 5.26 17.39
N THR A 72 -0.89 5.12 17.30
CA THR A 72 0.00 4.76 18.43
C THR A 72 0.66 5.96 19.10
N ILE A 73 0.31 7.20 18.76
CA ILE A 73 0.99 8.42 19.18
C ILE A 73 1.24 8.52 20.70
N ASN A 74 0.27 8.10 21.53
CA ASN A 74 0.40 8.16 23.00
C ASN A 74 1.46 7.18 23.52
N GLY A 75 1.51 5.96 22.94
CA GLY A 75 2.54 4.97 23.30
C GLY A 75 3.93 5.39 22.80
N ASP A 76 4.00 5.92 21.59
CA ASP A 76 5.27 6.41 21.02
C ASP A 76 5.83 7.59 21.80
N TYR A 77 4.96 8.48 22.30
CA TYR A 77 5.35 9.59 23.16
C TYR A 77 5.91 9.09 24.51
N ALA A 78 5.25 8.11 25.16
CA ALA A 78 5.70 7.50 26.40
C ALA A 78 7.08 6.82 26.24
N LEU A 79 7.34 6.22 25.05
CA LEU A 79 8.62 5.59 24.71
C LEU A 79 9.67 6.57 24.19
N LYS A 80 9.40 7.89 24.22
CA LYS A 80 10.28 8.94 23.68
C LYS A 80 10.68 8.72 22.22
N MET A 81 9.83 8.07 21.43
CA MET A 81 10.05 7.85 20.01
C MET A 81 9.70 9.11 19.20
N LYS A 82 10.53 9.41 18.20
CA LYS A 82 10.29 10.53 17.29
C LYS A 82 9.51 10.00 16.06
N THR A 83 8.17 10.05 16.09
CA THR A 83 7.31 9.72 14.95
C THR A 83 6.80 10.98 14.25
N LEU A 84 6.34 10.87 13.01
CA LEU A 84 5.85 12.02 12.25
C LEU A 84 4.73 12.78 12.96
N PRO A 85 3.69 12.12 13.53
CA PRO A 85 2.65 12.84 14.23
C PRO A 85 3.12 13.52 15.53
N ILE A 86 4.20 13.04 16.15
CA ILE A 86 4.80 13.72 17.32
C ILE A 86 5.54 15.00 16.89
N ILE A 87 6.22 14.97 15.73
CA ILE A 87 7.03 16.12 15.28
C ILE A 87 6.17 17.16 14.57
N LEU A 88 5.28 16.73 13.66
CA LEU A 88 4.51 17.62 12.80
C LEU A 88 3.08 17.87 13.28
N GLY A 89 2.59 17.05 14.20
CA GLY A 89 1.20 17.00 14.62
C GLY A 89 0.33 16.09 13.74
N ILE A 90 -0.79 15.63 14.31
CA ILE A 90 -1.72 14.68 13.69
C ILE A 90 -2.27 15.23 12.37
N GLN A 91 -2.70 16.49 12.33
CA GLN A 91 -3.35 17.07 11.15
C GLN A 91 -2.41 17.16 9.93
N ARG A 92 -1.14 17.52 10.15
CA ARG A 92 -0.15 17.57 9.07
C ARG A 92 0.19 16.17 8.56
N THR A 93 0.32 15.20 9.47
CA THR A 93 0.56 13.79 9.10
C THR A 93 -0.61 13.21 8.30
N LYS A 94 -1.87 13.52 8.66
CA LYS A 94 -3.05 13.17 7.86
C LYS A 94 -2.97 13.75 6.45
N LYS A 95 -2.63 15.04 6.32
CA LYS A 95 -2.49 15.68 5.00
C LYS A 95 -1.42 15.00 4.15
N ILE A 96 -0.28 14.64 4.72
CA ILE A 96 0.78 13.88 4.03
C ILE A 96 0.24 12.54 3.54
N ALA A 97 -0.46 11.77 4.39
CA ALA A 97 -1.04 10.50 4.01
C ALA A 97 -2.06 10.64 2.88
N LEU A 98 -2.90 11.70 2.89
CA LEU A 98 -3.86 12.01 1.85
C LEU A 98 -3.16 12.36 0.52
N VAL A 99 -2.10 13.16 0.54
CA VAL A 99 -1.36 13.50 -0.68
C VAL A 99 -0.71 12.24 -1.28
N ILE A 100 -0.09 11.40 -0.47
CA ILE A 100 0.52 10.15 -0.94
C ILE A 100 -0.54 9.21 -1.53
N SER A 101 -1.77 9.23 -1.02
CA SER A 101 -2.85 8.36 -1.50
C SER A 101 -3.36 8.69 -2.91
N ILE A 102 -3.07 9.88 -3.42
CA ILE A 102 -3.42 10.24 -4.80
C ILE A 102 -2.74 9.29 -5.79
N PHE A 103 -1.48 8.93 -5.54
CA PHE A 103 -0.71 8.09 -6.46
C PHE A 103 -1.31 6.68 -6.66
N PRO A 104 -1.57 5.85 -5.62
CA PRO A 104 -2.15 4.52 -5.84
C PRO A 104 -3.59 4.58 -6.38
N ILE A 105 -4.36 5.62 -6.08
CA ILE A 105 -5.70 5.83 -6.67
C ILE A 105 -5.57 6.09 -8.17
N SER A 106 -4.71 7.03 -8.57
CA SER A 106 -4.51 7.37 -9.99
C SER A 106 -3.94 6.19 -10.77
N LEU A 107 -3.02 5.43 -10.18
CA LEU A 107 -2.46 4.22 -10.79
C LEU A 107 -3.55 3.18 -11.07
N LEU A 108 -4.40 2.87 -10.09
CA LEU A 108 -5.52 1.94 -10.28
C LEU A 108 -6.52 2.45 -11.30
N LEU A 109 -6.84 3.73 -11.28
CA LEU A 109 -7.77 4.33 -12.23
C LEU A 109 -7.25 4.21 -13.67
N ILE A 110 -5.97 4.48 -13.89
CA ILE A 110 -5.33 4.31 -15.21
C ILE A 110 -5.40 2.84 -15.66
N ILE A 111 -5.12 1.89 -14.77
CA ILE A 111 -5.21 0.46 -15.09
C ILE A 111 -6.65 0.09 -15.45
N LEU A 112 -7.64 0.51 -14.67
CA LEU A 112 -9.04 0.23 -14.92
C LEU A 112 -9.52 0.77 -16.27
N LEU A 113 -9.11 1.99 -16.63
CA LEU A 113 -9.52 2.63 -17.88
C LEU A 113 -8.89 2.00 -19.11
N ASN A 114 -7.60 1.60 -19.04
CA ASN A 114 -6.88 1.11 -20.21
C ASN A 114 -7.08 -0.39 -20.48
N PHE A 115 -7.37 -1.19 -19.47
CA PHE A 115 -7.43 -2.65 -19.56
C PHE A 115 -8.82 -3.26 -19.36
N SER A 116 -9.87 -2.44 -19.15
CA SER A 116 -11.25 -2.92 -18.92
C SER A 116 -11.82 -3.75 -20.07
N GLU A 117 -11.46 -3.44 -21.30
CA GLU A 117 -11.92 -4.17 -22.49
C GLU A 117 -11.30 -5.56 -22.61
N ILE A 118 -10.00 -5.69 -22.25
CA ILE A 118 -9.20 -6.91 -22.45
C ILE A 118 -9.44 -7.89 -21.28
N TYR A 119 -9.49 -7.39 -20.04
CA TYR A 119 -9.51 -8.20 -18.82
C TYR A 119 -10.76 -7.93 -17.96
N LYS A 120 -11.94 -8.02 -18.55
CA LYS A 120 -13.23 -7.63 -17.92
C LYS A 120 -13.42 -8.11 -16.50
N PHE A 121 -13.27 -9.43 -16.26
CA PHE A 121 -13.52 -10.01 -14.93
C PHE A 121 -12.49 -9.54 -13.89
N THR A 122 -11.22 -9.51 -14.27
CA THR A 122 -10.15 -9.04 -13.37
C THR A 122 -10.31 -7.54 -13.06
N MET A 123 -10.70 -6.73 -14.05
CA MET A 123 -10.92 -5.29 -13.86
C MET A 123 -12.16 -5.01 -13.00
N LEU A 124 -13.24 -5.76 -13.19
CA LEU A 124 -14.43 -5.66 -12.34
C LEU A 124 -14.09 -6.02 -10.88
N TYR A 125 -13.31 -7.06 -10.67
CA TYR A 125 -12.83 -7.42 -9.34
C TYR A 125 -11.96 -6.32 -8.73
N LEU A 126 -10.97 -5.78 -9.46
CA LEU A 126 -10.10 -4.69 -8.98
C LEU A 126 -10.92 -3.44 -8.62
N LEU A 127 -11.95 -3.12 -9.39
CA LEU A 127 -12.82 -1.98 -9.10
C LEU A 127 -13.59 -2.19 -7.80
N ILE A 128 -14.21 -3.34 -7.60
CA ILE A 128 -15.07 -3.60 -6.44
C ILE A 128 -14.25 -3.92 -5.19
N ALA A 129 -13.25 -4.79 -5.31
CA ALA A 129 -12.53 -5.34 -4.15
C ALA A 129 -11.32 -4.50 -3.73
N VAL A 130 -10.76 -3.67 -4.62
CA VAL A 130 -9.55 -2.90 -4.32
C VAL A 130 -9.81 -1.40 -4.40
N PHE A 131 -10.32 -0.89 -5.52
CA PHE A 131 -10.49 0.54 -5.73
C PHE A 131 -11.53 1.15 -4.79
N LEU A 132 -12.74 0.58 -4.70
CA LEU A 132 -13.79 1.11 -3.82
C LEU A 132 -13.39 1.11 -2.33
N PRO A 133 -12.84 0.02 -1.74
CA PRO A 133 -12.39 0.05 -0.35
C PRO A 133 -11.23 1.02 -0.11
N LEU A 134 -10.32 1.18 -1.07
CA LEU A 134 -9.24 2.15 -0.99
C LEU A 134 -9.78 3.58 -0.92
N VAL A 135 -10.63 3.97 -1.86
CA VAL A 135 -11.26 5.29 -1.88
C VAL A 135 -12.06 5.54 -0.60
N PHE A 136 -12.85 4.55 -0.15
CA PHE A 136 -13.60 4.65 1.09
C PHE A 136 -12.72 4.86 2.32
N SER A 137 -11.57 4.15 2.39
CA SER A 137 -10.59 4.32 3.48
C SER A 137 -10.04 5.74 3.51
N ILE A 138 -9.77 6.32 2.35
CA ILE A 138 -9.21 7.66 2.22
C ILE A 138 -10.27 8.72 2.54
N LEU A 139 -11.51 8.55 2.08
CA LEU A 139 -12.62 9.44 2.47
C LEU A 139 -12.84 9.44 3.99
N LYS A 140 -12.78 8.27 4.63
CA LYS A 140 -12.82 8.18 6.10
C LYS A 140 -11.67 8.89 6.78
N LEU A 141 -10.50 8.94 6.16
CA LEU A 141 -9.33 9.62 6.74
C LEU A 141 -9.57 11.14 6.89
N PHE A 142 -10.36 11.77 6.02
CA PHE A 142 -10.71 13.19 6.17
C PHE A 142 -11.44 13.48 7.47
N SER A 143 -12.41 12.65 7.85
CA SER A 143 -13.24 12.82 9.03
C SER A 143 -12.68 12.17 10.31
N ALA A 144 -11.61 11.36 10.19
CA ALA A 144 -11.02 10.62 11.30
C ALA A 144 -10.40 11.56 12.35
N ASN A 145 -10.84 11.44 13.59
CA ASN A 145 -10.32 12.21 14.73
C ASN A 145 -10.02 11.33 15.95
N LYS A 146 -10.67 10.19 16.09
CA LYS A 146 -10.51 9.28 17.24
C LYS A 146 -9.54 8.16 16.88
N LYS A 147 -8.83 7.64 17.87
CA LYS A 147 -7.93 6.47 17.74
C LYS A 147 -8.62 5.29 17.02
N ASN A 148 -9.88 5.04 17.35
CA ASN A 148 -10.65 3.94 16.76
C ASN A 148 -10.89 4.12 15.25
N ASP A 149 -10.98 5.36 14.76
CA ASP A 149 -11.17 5.66 13.34
C ASP A 149 -9.90 5.26 12.57
N PHE A 150 -8.73 5.66 13.09
CA PHE A 150 -7.43 5.29 12.50
C PHE A 150 -7.20 3.79 12.49
N LYS A 151 -7.58 3.08 13.57
CA LYS A 151 -7.54 1.62 13.62
C LYS A 151 -8.39 0.96 12.55
N LYS A 152 -9.63 1.42 12.35
CA LYS A 152 -10.53 0.92 11.30
C LYS A 152 -9.97 1.15 9.90
N ILE A 153 -9.41 2.35 9.64
CA ILE A 153 -8.78 2.69 8.36
C ILE A 153 -7.56 1.79 8.11
N ASN A 154 -6.72 1.58 9.12
CA ASN A 154 -5.57 0.68 9.01
C ASN A 154 -5.98 -0.76 8.67
N THR A 155 -7.05 -1.28 9.29
CA THR A 155 -7.61 -2.60 8.99
C THR A 155 -8.15 -2.67 7.55
N LEU A 156 -8.86 -1.64 7.08
CA LEU A 156 -9.37 -1.58 5.71
C LEU A 156 -8.24 -1.55 4.68
N LEU A 157 -7.18 -0.77 4.91
CA LEU A 157 -6.01 -0.75 4.03
C LEU A 157 -5.29 -2.10 3.98
N ASN A 158 -5.21 -2.82 5.11
CA ASN A 158 -4.69 -4.19 5.13
C ASN A 158 -5.54 -5.14 4.27
N ALA A 159 -6.86 -5.07 4.42
CA ALA A 159 -7.77 -5.87 3.61
C ALA A 159 -7.63 -5.54 2.11
N THR A 160 -7.47 -4.27 1.77
CA THR A 160 -7.26 -3.82 0.39
C THR A 160 -5.99 -4.42 -0.23
N ILE A 161 -4.87 -4.47 0.52
CA ILE A 161 -3.64 -5.12 0.07
C ILE A 161 -3.88 -6.61 -0.17
N PHE A 162 -4.52 -7.30 0.77
CA PHE A 162 -4.81 -8.73 0.66
C PHE A 162 -5.70 -9.03 -0.55
N LEU A 163 -6.74 -8.23 -0.78
CA LEU A 163 -7.62 -8.36 -1.94
C LEU A 163 -6.90 -8.02 -3.26
N ALA A 164 -5.96 -7.08 -3.24
CA ALA A 164 -5.13 -6.80 -4.42
C ALA A 164 -4.25 -8.01 -4.81
N PHE A 165 -3.73 -8.77 -3.84
CA PHE A 165 -3.03 -10.03 -4.13
C PHE A 165 -3.93 -11.09 -4.74
N ASN A 166 -5.16 -11.23 -4.25
CA ASN A 166 -6.12 -12.19 -4.80
C ASN A 166 -6.48 -11.90 -6.27
N SER A 167 -6.25 -10.68 -6.76
CA SER A 167 -6.45 -10.37 -8.17
C SER A 167 -5.55 -11.17 -9.11
N LEU A 168 -4.37 -11.63 -8.66
CA LEU A 168 -3.50 -12.52 -9.43
C LEU A 168 -4.14 -13.90 -9.66
N ILE A 169 -4.85 -14.43 -8.67
CA ILE A 169 -5.56 -15.70 -8.78
C ILE A 169 -6.69 -15.56 -9.82
N ILE A 170 -7.45 -14.47 -9.75
CA ILE A 170 -8.53 -14.22 -10.69
C ILE A 170 -7.97 -14.03 -12.10
N PHE A 171 -6.87 -13.29 -12.24
CA PHE A 171 -6.18 -13.15 -13.51
C PHE A 171 -5.75 -14.51 -14.09
N SER A 172 -5.19 -15.40 -13.27
CA SER A 172 -4.75 -16.74 -13.68
C SER A 172 -5.91 -17.67 -14.06
N ILE A 173 -7.12 -17.51 -13.50
CA ILE A 173 -8.27 -18.37 -13.79
C ILE A 173 -8.96 -17.95 -15.10
N PHE A 174 -9.00 -16.65 -15.40
CA PHE A 174 -9.79 -16.11 -16.51
C PHE A 174 -8.96 -15.73 -17.74
N HIS A 175 -7.63 -15.84 -17.65
CA HIS A 175 -6.68 -15.48 -18.71
C HIS A 175 -5.45 -16.40 -18.73
#